data_6a38f7aed39f172d9d4e02d0e6c062ca
#
_entry.id   6a38f7aed39f172d9d4e02d0e6c062ca
#
_cell.length_a   1.000
_cell.length_b   1.000
_cell.length_c   1.000
_cell.angle_alpha   90.00
_cell.angle_beta   90.00
_cell.angle_gamma   90.00
#
_symmetry.space_group_name_H-M   'P 1'
#
loop_
_entity.id
_entity.type
_entity.pdbx_description
1 polymer ?
#
loop_
_entity_poly.entity_id
_entity_poly.type
_entity_poly.pdbx_seq_one_letter_code
_entity_poly.pdbx_strand_id
1 'polypeptide(L)'
;MTTRTSQLMDLYSDYLIVSFGQASATGMARLMPELSHDQITRFLAGEQFDNKDLWKITKPQVRQIQEEDAVLIFDDTVEEKPYSDESELICWHWDHTVGRSVKGINLLSALYYSKGVSLPVSLHFIQKTELSTDDKTGKEKWVSPISKNEVMREMITSVISRQIPFRYVLADSWFSSEDNMEFIKLKSKKDFIIPLKDNRNIYFEAASTKKRKAIKINDLEFDTEKMKDVWLEGVSFPVHISRQIFKHEDGSLSTLYLCTSDLTLSASEMSTIYQKRWKVEEYHKSAKSNASYAKSPARRVGSQLNHLFCSIIAYVKLEVHRIATKKNHFAQKAQLYQAASIAAYEKLKEVNATCPKLAIIL
;
A
#
# COMPACT_ATOMS: atom_id res chain seq x y z
N MET A 1 -9.82 -20.43 8.31
CA MET A 1 -8.64 -20.44 9.22
C MET A 1 -8.98 -21.21 10.49
N THR A 2 -8.16 -22.22 10.89
CA THR A 2 -8.34 -22.97 12.15
C THR A 2 -7.87 -22.14 13.35
N THR A 3 -8.28 -22.50 14.57
CA THR A 3 -7.83 -21.81 15.80
C THR A 3 -6.30 -21.83 15.93
N ARG A 4 -5.65 -22.97 15.61
CA ARG A 4 -4.20 -23.11 15.64
C ARG A 4 -3.51 -22.21 14.61
N THR A 5 -4.03 -22.11 13.39
CA THR A 5 -3.49 -21.24 12.34
C THR A 5 -3.58 -19.77 12.77
N SER A 6 -4.70 -19.36 13.41
CA SER A 6 -4.87 -18.01 13.94
C SER A 6 -3.86 -17.68 15.03
N GLN A 7 -3.61 -18.60 15.95
CA GLN A 7 -2.59 -18.44 17.01
C GLN A 7 -1.18 -18.31 16.43
N LEU A 8 -0.82 -19.16 15.45
CA LEU A 8 0.50 -19.08 14.79
C LEU A 8 0.66 -17.77 14.00
N MET A 9 -0.39 -17.30 13.33
CA MET A 9 -0.38 -16.01 12.66
C MET A 9 -0.15 -14.86 13.65
N ASP A 10 -0.82 -14.90 14.78
CA ASP A 10 -0.69 -13.91 15.84
C ASP A 10 0.74 -13.86 16.39
N LEU A 11 1.29 -14.99 16.79
CA LEU A 11 2.68 -15.13 17.27
C LEU A 11 3.71 -14.75 16.19
N TYR A 12 3.48 -15.18 14.94
CA TYR A 12 4.38 -14.85 13.84
C TYR A 12 4.38 -13.35 13.55
N SER A 13 3.23 -12.69 13.61
CA SER A 13 3.12 -11.24 13.43
C SER A 13 3.86 -10.48 14.56
N ASP A 14 3.79 -10.97 15.81
CA ASP A 14 4.57 -10.41 16.92
C ASP A 14 6.08 -10.61 16.71
N TYR A 15 6.48 -11.79 16.25
CA TYR A 15 7.87 -12.04 15.87
C TYR A 15 8.36 -11.07 14.80
N LEU A 16 7.54 -10.75 13.79
CA LEU A 16 7.89 -9.78 12.74
C LEU A 16 8.12 -8.37 13.30
N ILE A 17 7.37 -7.98 14.33
CA ILE A 17 7.55 -6.70 15.00
C ILE A 17 8.87 -6.66 15.77
N VAL A 18 9.24 -7.72 16.48
CA VAL A 18 10.44 -7.74 17.32
C VAL A 18 11.71 -8.18 16.58
N SER A 19 11.59 -8.70 15.36
CA SER A 19 12.73 -9.16 14.57
C SER A 19 13.62 -8.00 14.10
N PHE A 20 14.93 -8.14 14.30
CA PHE A 20 15.94 -7.14 13.90
C PHE A 20 16.66 -7.50 12.59
N GLY A 21 16.70 -8.78 12.24
CA GLY A 21 17.36 -9.32 11.04
C GLY A 21 16.37 -9.98 10.09
N GLN A 22 16.84 -11.02 9.40
CA GLN A 22 16.00 -11.87 8.56
C GLN A 22 14.94 -12.57 9.42
N ALA A 23 13.68 -12.51 8.99
CA ALA A 23 12.56 -13.14 9.67
C ALA A 23 12.45 -14.61 9.23
N SER A 24 13.23 -15.48 9.87
CA SER A 24 13.30 -16.91 9.56
C SER A 24 12.54 -17.77 10.57
N ALA A 25 12.09 -18.98 10.15
CA ALA A 25 11.47 -19.94 11.03
C ALA A 25 12.42 -20.37 12.18
N THR A 26 13.72 -20.50 11.89
CA THR A 26 14.74 -20.80 12.91
C THR A 26 14.89 -19.64 13.90
N GLY A 27 14.84 -18.39 13.44
CA GLY A 27 14.88 -17.21 14.31
C GLY A 27 13.71 -17.16 15.28
N MET A 28 12.51 -17.43 14.78
CA MET A 28 11.31 -17.50 15.63
C MET A 28 11.38 -18.65 16.65
N ALA A 29 11.78 -19.85 16.23
CA ALA A 29 11.90 -20.98 17.13
C ALA A 29 12.95 -20.78 18.26
N ARG A 30 13.99 -19.97 18.01
CA ARG A 30 14.95 -19.58 19.06
C ARG A 30 14.36 -18.59 20.05
N LEU A 31 13.47 -17.70 19.59
CA LEU A 31 12.79 -16.71 20.43
C LEU A 31 11.64 -17.33 21.23
N MET A 32 10.95 -18.31 20.64
CA MET A 32 9.77 -19.00 21.19
C MET A 32 10.05 -20.52 21.23
N PRO A 33 10.74 -21.03 22.29
CA PRO A 33 11.17 -22.44 22.36
C PRO A 33 10.04 -23.47 22.35
N GLU A 34 8.82 -23.05 22.65
CA GLU A 34 7.61 -23.87 22.58
C GLU A 34 7.17 -24.20 21.14
N LEU A 35 7.73 -23.48 20.15
CA LEU A 35 7.44 -23.67 18.72
C LEU A 35 8.64 -24.32 18.03
N SER A 36 8.40 -25.43 17.34
CA SER A 36 9.44 -26.04 16.52
C SER A 36 9.59 -25.28 15.18
N HIS A 37 10.79 -25.27 14.65
CA HIS A 37 11.11 -24.80 13.31
C HIS A 37 10.16 -25.39 12.24
N ASP A 38 9.87 -26.68 12.32
CA ASP A 38 9.00 -27.37 11.37
C ASP A 38 7.54 -26.91 11.46
N GLN A 39 7.05 -26.56 12.65
CA GLN A 39 5.70 -26.01 12.80
C GLN A 39 5.58 -24.66 12.10
N ILE A 40 6.57 -23.80 12.26
CA ILE A 40 6.60 -22.46 11.64
C ILE A 40 6.74 -22.60 10.13
N THR A 41 7.61 -23.49 9.65
CA THR A 41 7.79 -23.73 8.21
C THR A 41 6.51 -24.27 7.58
N ARG A 42 5.82 -25.23 8.22
CA ARG A 42 4.53 -25.77 7.74
C ARG A 42 3.42 -24.71 7.78
N PHE A 43 3.41 -23.84 8.79
CA PHE A 43 2.48 -22.71 8.87
C PHE A 43 2.65 -21.77 7.67
N LEU A 44 3.89 -21.37 7.36
CA LEU A 44 4.16 -20.49 6.21
C LEU A 44 3.91 -21.17 4.86
N ALA A 45 4.12 -22.48 4.77
CA ALA A 45 3.89 -23.26 3.55
C ALA A 45 2.45 -23.77 3.39
N GLY A 46 1.58 -23.48 4.36
CA GLY A 46 0.17 -23.91 4.37
C GLY A 46 -0.72 -23.15 3.38
N GLU A 47 -2.02 -23.24 3.62
CA GLU A 47 -3.02 -22.53 2.84
C GLU A 47 -2.72 -21.02 2.82
N GLN A 48 -2.88 -20.40 1.65
CA GLN A 48 -2.63 -18.97 1.48
C GLN A 48 -3.74 -18.15 2.14
N PHE A 49 -3.33 -17.14 2.90
CA PHE A 49 -4.24 -16.17 3.49
C PHE A 49 -4.79 -15.22 2.43
N ASP A 50 -6.06 -14.86 2.59
CA ASP A 50 -6.79 -14.04 1.64
C ASP A 50 -7.42 -12.78 2.28
N ASN A 51 -8.13 -12.02 1.46
CA ASN A 51 -8.84 -10.82 1.90
C ASN A 51 -10.02 -11.10 2.86
N LYS A 52 -10.51 -12.34 2.96
CA LYS A 52 -11.51 -12.72 3.98
C LYS A 52 -10.84 -12.86 5.34
N ASP A 53 -9.62 -13.40 5.37
CA ASP A 53 -8.85 -13.49 6.61
C ASP A 53 -8.39 -12.11 7.08
N LEU A 54 -7.91 -11.26 6.16
CA LEU A 54 -7.63 -9.85 6.48
C LEU A 54 -8.84 -9.16 7.10
N TRP A 55 -10.00 -9.33 6.49
CA TRP A 55 -11.23 -8.71 6.98
C TRP A 55 -11.65 -9.22 8.36
N LYS A 56 -11.50 -10.52 8.65
CA LYS A 56 -11.77 -11.05 9.99
C LYS A 56 -10.94 -10.35 11.07
N ILE A 57 -9.68 -10.02 10.76
CA ILE A 57 -8.75 -9.38 11.68
C ILE A 57 -9.01 -7.87 11.79
N THR A 58 -9.24 -7.18 10.67
CA THR A 58 -9.36 -5.72 10.65
C THR A 58 -10.77 -5.23 10.94
N LYS A 59 -11.80 -6.07 10.79
CA LYS A 59 -13.21 -5.70 10.97
C LYS A 59 -13.51 -5.01 12.31
N PRO A 60 -13.06 -5.50 13.48
CA PRO A 60 -13.36 -4.85 14.76
C PRO A 60 -12.85 -3.39 14.79
N GLN A 61 -11.62 -3.17 14.31
CA GLN A 61 -10.99 -1.85 14.29
C GLN A 61 -11.66 -0.91 13.28
N VAL A 62 -11.96 -1.41 12.08
CA VAL A 62 -12.68 -0.64 11.05
C VAL A 62 -14.04 -0.20 11.57
N ARG A 63 -14.78 -1.09 12.26
CA ARG A 63 -16.10 -0.75 12.85
C ARG A 63 -16.04 0.33 13.94
N GLN A 64 -14.92 0.45 14.65
CA GLN A 64 -14.73 1.49 15.67
C GLN A 64 -14.44 2.88 15.06
N ILE A 65 -13.77 2.92 13.90
CA ILE A 65 -13.32 4.17 13.29
C ILE A 65 -14.18 4.60 12.12
N GLN A 66 -15.10 3.78 11.64
CA GLN A 66 -15.86 4.05 10.41
C GLN A 66 -16.69 5.34 10.48
N GLU A 67 -16.69 6.08 9.38
CA GLU A 67 -17.44 7.33 9.16
C GLU A 67 -17.80 7.46 7.69
N GLU A 68 -18.88 8.20 7.40
CA GLU A 68 -19.34 8.41 6.01
C GLU A 68 -18.36 9.24 5.15
N ASP A 69 -17.61 10.16 5.76
CA ASP A 69 -16.62 11.03 5.12
C ASP A 69 -15.19 10.42 5.08
N ALA A 70 -15.06 9.16 5.48
CA ALA A 70 -13.81 8.42 5.35
C ALA A 70 -13.34 8.34 3.90
N VAL A 71 -12.05 8.04 3.71
CA VAL A 71 -11.46 7.86 2.40
C VAL A 71 -10.92 6.44 2.21
N LEU A 72 -11.04 5.93 0.98
CA LEU A 72 -10.43 4.69 0.55
C LEU A 72 -9.26 5.02 -0.40
N ILE A 73 -8.06 4.67 0.00
CA ILE A 73 -6.82 5.07 -0.68
C ILE A 73 -6.23 3.85 -1.39
N PHE A 74 -5.90 4.01 -2.67
CA PHE A 74 -5.24 2.98 -3.47
C PHE A 74 -3.83 3.41 -3.84
N ASP A 75 -2.91 2.50 -3.64
CA ASP A 75 -1.54 2.66 -4.13
C ASP A 75 -0.85 1.31 -4.21
N ASP A 76 0.17 1.19 -5.06
CA ASP A 76 0.99 0.00 -5.12
C ASP A 76 2.44 0.29 -4.70
N THR A 77 3.08 -0.73 -4.16
CA THR A 77 4.49 -0.65 -3.79
C THR A 77 5.25 -1.85 -4.26
N VAL A 78 6.44 -1.62 -4.79
CA VAL A 78 7.37 -2.69 -5.15
C VAL A 78 8.39 -2.88 -4.03
N GLU A 79 8.59 -4.13 -3.65
CA GLU A 79 9.70 -4.55 -2.78
C GLU A 79 10.75 -5.24 -3.62
N GLU A 80 11.90 -4.59 -3.82
CA GLU A 80 12.98 -5.12 -4.63
C GLU A 80 13.56 -6.42 -4.05
N LYS A 81 13.75 -7.42 -4.92
CA LYS A 81 14.37 -8.72 -4.63
C LYS A 81 15.45 -9.06 -5.67
N PRO A 82 16.50 -8.24 -5.78
CA PRO A 82 17.47 -8.34 -6.88
C PRO A 82 18.22 -9.66 -6.92
N TYR A 83 18.44 -10.29 -5.75
CA TYR A 83 19.22 -11.53 -5.61
C TYR A 83 18.37 -12.80 -5.56
N SER A 84 17.05 -12.67 -5.70
CA SER A 84 16.14 -13.81 -5.72
C SER A 84 15.91 -14.29 -7.15
N ASP A 85 15.65 -15.59 -7.32
CA ASP A 85 15.23 -16.14 -8.60
C ASP A 85 13.88 -15.57 -9.02
N GLU A 86 13.65 -15.46 -10.32
CA GLU A 86 12.37 -15.03 -10.87
C GLU A 86 11.29 -16.10 -10.61
N SER A 87 10.09 -15.65 -10.36
CA SER A 87 8.89 -16.47 -10.20
C SER A 87 7.66 -15.66 -10.61
N GLU A 88 6.48 -16.27 -10.58
CA GLU A 88 5.23 -15.57 -10.82
C GLU A 88 5.03 -14.36 -9.88
N LEU A 89 5.59 -14.39 -8.66
CA LEU A 89 5.51 -13.36 -7.64
C LEU A 89 6.70 -12.39 -7.68
N ILE A 90 7.92 -12.91 -7.82
CA ILE A 90 9.14 -12.12 -7.96
C ILE A 90 9.41 -11.92 -9.44
N CYS A 91 8.95 -10.82 -9.98
CA CYS A 91 9.02 -10.52 -11.41
C CYS A 91 9.38 -9.05 -11.66
N TRP A 92 9.58 -8.67 -12.91
CA TRP A 92 9.96 -7.32 -13.27
C TRP A 92 8.76 -6.38 -13.27
N HIS A 93 8.89 -5.24 -12.58
CA HIS A 93 7.93 -4.15 -12.52
C HIS A 93 8.59 -2.85 -12.88
N TRP A 94 7.88 -1.96 -13.55
CA TRP A 94 8.32 -0.59 -13.72
C TRP A 94 8.13 0.17 -12.42
N ASP A 95 9.21 0.73 -11.89
CA ASP A 95 9.16 1.58 -10.71
C ASP A 95 9.37 3.04 -11.12
N HIS A 96 8.32 3.84 -10.95
CA HIS A 96 8.33 5.25 -11.32
C HIS A 96 9.25 6.10 -10.43
N THR A 97 9.51 5.67 -9.20
CA THR A 97 10.36 6.39 -8.24
C THR A 97 11.81 6.40 -8.69
N VAL A 98 12.28 5.28 -9.24
CA VAL A 98 13.66 5.14 -9.71
C VAL A 98 13.78 5.20 -11.24
N GLY A 99 12.67 5.31 -11.98
CA GLY A 99 12.63 5.46 -13.44
C GLY A 99 13.17 4.25 -14.22
N ARG A 100 13.12 3.05 -13.64
CA ARG A 100 13.60 1.80 -14.27
C ARG A 100 12.75 0.60 -13.88
N SER A 101 12.90 -0.48 -14.65
CA SER A 101 12.36 -1.78 -14.23
C SER A 101 13.17 -2.35 -13.07
N VAL A 102 12.49 -2.85 -12.05
CA VAL A 102 13.05 -3.51 -10.89
C VAL A 102 12.46 -4.91 -10.73
N LYS A 103 13.27 -5.86 -10.32
CA LYS A 103 12.81 -7.21 -9.99
C LYS A 103 12.37 -7.25 -8.53
N GLY A 104 11.12 -7.62 -8.28
CA GLY A 104 10.56 -7.58 -6.93
C GLY A 104 9.14 -8.08 -6.83
N ILE A 105 8.55 -7.85 -5.68
CA ILE A 105 7.16 -8.18 -5.35
C ILE A 105 6.36 -6.90 -5.35
N ASN A 106 5.29 -6.86 -6.13
CA ASN A 106 4.39 -5.70 -6.19
C ASN A 106 3.10 -6.01 -5.43
N LEU A 107 2.74 -5.14 -4.49
CA LEU A 107 1.52 -5.18 -3.71
C LEU A 107 0.66 -3.97 -4.03
N LEU A 108 -0.56 -4.18 -4.52
CA LEU A 108 -1.62 -3.18 -4.54
C LEU A 108 -2.43 -3.27 -3.24
N SER A 109 -2.62 -2.15 -2.58
CA SER A 109 -3.34 -2.05 -1.31
C SER A 109 -4.54 -1.12 -1.43
N ALA A 110 -5.66 -1.50 -0.78
CA ALA A 110 -6.75 -0.60 -0.44
C ALA A 110 -6.67 -0.26 1.03
N LEU A 111 -6.34 0.98 1.36
CA LEU A 111 -6.18 1.49 2.70
C LEU A 111 -7.41 2.33 3.09
N TYR A 112 -8.10 1.93 4.15
CA TYR A 112 -9.18 2.71 4.74
C TYR A 112 -8.61 3.71 5.74
N TYR A 113 -8.91 4.98 5.56
CA TYR A 113 -8.45 6.04 6.45
C TYR A 113 -9.62 6.84 7.03
N SER A 114 -9.72 6.84 8.35
CA SER A 114 -10.71 7.60 9.13
C SER A 114 -10.16 7.90 10.53
N LYS A 115 -10.56 9.00 11.13
CA LYS A 115 -10.18 9.41 12.52
C LYS A 115 -8.68 9.36 12.81
N GLY A 116 -7.85 9.65 11.80
CA GLY A 116 -6.39 9.58 11.94
C GLY A 116 -5.82 8.16 11.99
N VAL A 117 -6.58 7.13 11.64
CA VAL A 117 -6.19 5.71 11.65
C VAL A 117 -6.21 5.16 10.24
N SER A 118 -5.16 4.41 9.88
CA SER A 118 -4.97 3.79 8.57
C SER A 118 -5.03 2.27 8.68
N LEU A 119 -6.02 1.62 8.06
CA LEU A 119 -6.17 0.17 8.10
C LEU A 119 -6.26 -0.41 6.69
N PRO A 120 -5.41 -1.39 6.33
CA PRO A 120 -5.54 -2.12 5.09
C PRO A 120 -6.83 -2.96 5.13
N VAL A 121 -7.67 -2.82 4.10
CA VAL A 121 -8.96 -3.52 4.00
C VAL A 121 -9.03 -4.47 2.81
N SER A 122 -8.11 -4.34 1.86
CA SER A 122 -7.93 -5.29 0.77
C SER A 122 -6.50 -5.25 0.25
N LEU A 123 -5.98 -6.39 -0.18
CA LEU A 123 -4.61 -6.57 -0.67
C LEU A 123 -4.65 -7.40 -1.95
N HIS A 124 -3.75 -7.09 -2.89
CA HIS A 124 -3.53 -7.91 -4.07
C HIS A 124 -2.04 -7.94 -4.42
N PHE A 125 -1.42 -9.12 -4.32
CA PHE A 125 -0.06 -9.34 -4.79
C PHE A 125 -0.09 -9.60 -6.28
N ILE A 126 0.60 -8.77 -7.06
CA ILE A 126 0.65 -8.91 -8.52
C ILE A 126 1.48 -10.14 -8.86
N GLN A 127 0.84 -11.14 -9.45
CA GLN A 127 1.47 -12.34 -9.97
C GLN A 127 1.40 -12.32 -11.50
N LYS A 128 2.48 -12.66 -12.18
CA LYS A 128 2.56 -12.74 -13.64
C LYS A 128 2.58 -14.21 -14.06
N THR A 129 1.41 -14.72 -14.41
CA THR A 129 1.17 -16.14 -14.68
C THR A 129 0.87 -16.45 -16.14
N GLU A 130 0.66 -15.42 -16.98
CA GLU A 130 0.33 -15.59 -18.39
C GLU A 130 1.48 -15.09 -19.28
N LEU A 131 1.72 -15.81 -20.37
CA LEU A 131 2.68 -15.41 -21.39
C LEU A 131 1.96 -14.58 -22.46
N SER A 132 2.45 -13.39 -22.73
CA SER A 132 1.92 -12.49 -23.76
C SER A 132 3.02 -12.10 -24.72
N THR A 133 2.72 -12.07 -26.01
CA THR A 133 3.63 -11.59 -27.06
C THR A 133 3.33 -10.13 -27.36
N ASP A 134 4.34 -9.30 -27.38
CA ASP A 134 4.21 -7.90 -27.75
C ASP A 134 4.06 -7.79 -29.28
N ASP A 135 2.94 -7.30 -29.75
CA ASP A 135 2.56 -7.24 -31.18
C ASP A 135 3.55 -6.42 -32.03
N LYS A 136 4.28 -5.46 -31.43
CA LYS A 136 5.19 -4.57 -32.15
C LYS A 136 6.61 -5.13 -32.22
N THR A 137 7.04 -5.81 -31.16
CA THR A 137 8.43 -6.28 -31.05
C THR A 137 8.57 -7.79 -31.19
N GLY A 138 7.48 -8.56 -31.17
CA GLY A 138 7.48 -10.02 -31.17
C GLY A 138 8.07 -10.65 -29.91
N LYS A 139 8.37 -9.84 -28.86
CA LYS A 139 8.99 -10.34 -27.64
C LYS A 139 7.92 -10.89 -26.69
N GLU A 140 8.19 -12.07 -26.16
CA GLU A 140 7.37 -12.67 -25.11
C GLU A 140 7.68 -12.05 -23.76
N LYS A 141 6.64 -11.81 -22.97
CA LYS A 141 6.73 -11.31 -21.60
C LYS A 141 5.65 -11.94 -20.72
N TRP A 142 6.00 -12.21 -19.48
CA TRP A 142 5.03 -12.60 -18.46
C TRP A 142 4.18 -11.41 -18.02
N VAL A 143 2.88 -11.59 -17.98
CA VAL A 143 1.88 -10.56 -17.59
C VAL A 143 0.95 -11.09 -16.52
N SER A 144 0.36 -10.18 -15.78
CA SER A 144 -0.75 -10.51 -14.87
C SER A 144 -2.02 -10.77 -15.68
N PRO A 145 -2.84 -11.78 -15.33
CA PRO A 145 -4.10 -12.07 -16.02
C PRO A 145 -5.14 -10.95 -15.85
N ILE A 146 -4.98 -10.13 -14.83
CA ILE A 146 -5.88 -9.02 -14.50
C ILE A 146 -5.08 -7.73 -14.31
N SER A 147 -5.56 -6.62 -14.83
CA SER A 147 -4.90 -5.32 -14.69
C SER A 147 -5.09 -4.74 -13.29
N LYS A 148 -4.15 -3.89 -12.83
CA LYS A 148 -4.28 -3.17 -11.54
C LYS A 148 -5.57 -2.33 -11.46
N ASN A 149 -6.03 -1.79 -12.60
CA ASN A 149 -7.28 -1.02 -12.67
C ASN A 149 -8.51 -1.90 -12.42
N GLU A 150 -8.54 -3.11 -12.96
CA GLU A 150 -9.60 -4.09 -12.69
C GLU A 150 -9.56 -4.55 -11.24
N VAL A 151 -8.36 -4.87 -10.71
CA VAL A 151 -8.18 -5.23 -9.30
C VAL A 151 -8.69 -4.12 -8.38
N MET A 152 -8.40 -2.84 -8.68
CA MET A 152 -8.92 -1.71 -7.92
C MET A 152 -10.46 -1.72 -7.86
N ARG A 153 -11.14 -1.94 -9.00
CA ARG A 153 -12.61 -2.03 -9.06
C ARG A 153 -13.16 -3.21 -8.25
N GLU A 154 -12.50 -4.36 -8.30
CA GLU A 154 -12.87 -5.52 -7.47
C GLU A 154 -12.70 -5.24 -5.97
N MET A 155 -11.61 -4.58 -5.59
CA MET A 155 -11.35 -4.17 -4.21
C MET A 155 -12.43 -3.19 -3.71
N ILE A 156 -12.81 -2.20 -4.50
CA ILE A 156 -13.90 -1.26 -4.18
C ILE A 156 -15.22 -2.04 -3.98
N THR A 157 -15.55 -2.95 -4.89
CA THR A 157 -16.73 -3.82 -4.78
C THR A 157 -16.72 -4.62 -3.48
N SER A 158 -15.57 -5.19 -3.12
CA SER A 158 -15.39 -5.94 -1.87
C SER A 158 -15.58 -5.06 -0.62
N VAL A 159 -15.08 -3.83 -0.63
CA VAL A 159 -15.25 -2.87 0.49
C VAL A 159 -16.72 -2.49 0.65
N ILE A 160 -17.43 -2.24 -0.45
CA ILE A 160 -18.87 -1.94 -0.44
C ILE A 160 -19.69 -3.13 0.06
N SER A 161 -19.39 -4.35 -0.41
CA SER A 161 -20.09 -5.57 0.01
C SER A 161 -19.93 -5.86 1.52
N ARG A 162 -18.83 -5.40 2.12
CA ARG A 162 -18.58 -5.44 3.56
C ARG A 162 -19.26 -4.31 4.32
N GLN A 163 -20.01 -3.45 3.65
CA GLN A 163 -20.70 -2.29 4.24
C GLN A 163 -19.73 -1.38 5.02
N ILE A 164 -18.55 -1.10 4.45
CA ILE A 164 -17.60 -0.14 4.99
C ILE A 164 -17.95 1.23 4.38
N PRO A 165 -18.38 2.22 5.16
CA PRO A 165 -18.72 3.54 4.65
C PRO A 165 -17.46 4.30 4.26
N PHE A 166 -17.48 5.00 3.15
CA PHE A 166 -16.47 5.96 2.71
C PHE A 166 -17.11 6.91 1.67
N ARG A 167 -16.57 8.11 1.55
CA ARG A 167 -17.04 9.09 0.58
C ARG A 167 -16.17 9.14 -0.66
N TYR A 168 -14.86 9.22 -0.48
CA TYR A 168 -13.93 9.43 -1.59
C TYR A 168 -12.99 8.24 -1.80
N VAL A 169 -12.71 7.98 -3.08
CA VAL A 169 -11.60 7.15 -3.52
C VAL A 169 -10.44 8.07 -3.89
N LEU A 170 -9.27 7.81 -3.28
CA LEU A 170 -8.02 8.53 -3.57
C LEU A 170 -7.02 7.56 -4.20
N ALA A 171 -6.35 7.98 -5.25
CA ALA A 171 -5.29 7.20 -5.90
C ALA A 171 -4.31 8.14 -6.60
N ASP A 172 -3.25 7.60 -7.18
CA ASP A 172 -2.35 8.34 -8.05
C ASP A 172 -2.88 8.47 -9.50
N SER A 173 -2.14 9.16 -10.36
CA SER A 173 -2.53 9.39 -11.76
C SER A 173 -2.57 8.12 -12.62
N TRP A 174 -1.94 7.02 -12.18
CA TRP A 174 -2.00 5.72 -12.86
C TRP A 174 -3.44 5.17 -12.90
N PHE A 175 -4.20 5.41 -11.84
CA PHE A 175 -5.58 4.95 -11.70
C PHE A 175 -6.62 5.92 -12.28
N SER A 176 -6.20 6.98 -13.00
CA SER A 176 -7.10 7.98 -13.62
C SER A 176 -7.71 7.52 -14.95
N SER A 177 -7.97 6.22 -15.11
CA SER A 177 -8.66 5.71 -16.30
C SER A 177 -10.14 6.09 -16.30
N GLU A 178 -10.71 6.20 -17.51
CA GLU A 178 -12.15 6.46 -17.69
C GLU A 178 -13.00 5.39 -17.03
N ASP A 179 -12.65 4.10 -17.22
CA ASP A 179 -13.34 2.98 -16.60
C ASP A 179 -13.40 3.06 -15.08
N ASN A 180 -12.29 3.47 -14.44
CA ASN A 180 -12.25 3.64 -12.98
C ASN A 180 -13.15 4.78 -12.53
N MET A 181 -13.10 5.92 -13.23
CA MET A 181 -13.94 7.10 -12.91
C MET A 181 -15.42 6.78 -13.05
N GLU A 182 -15.82 6.17 -14.18
CA GLU A 182 -17.19 5.69 -14.44
C GLU A 182 -17.64 4.69 -13.37
N PHE A 183 -16.79 3.72 -13.03
CA PHE A 183 -17.09 2.72 -12.04
C PHE A 183 -17.29 3.33 -10.64
N ILE A 184 -16.39 4.22 -10.21
CA ILE A 184 -16.48 4.85 -8.89
C ILE A 184 -17.75 5.69 -8.79
N LYS A 185 -18.01 6.56 -9.77
CA LYS A 185 -19.15 7.49 -9.70
C LYS A 185 -20.49 6.81 -9.93
N LEU A 186 -20.60 6.01 -11.00
CA LEU A 186 -21.90 5.51 -11.45
C LEU A 186 -22.26 4.15 -10.85
N LYS A 187 -21.28 3.24 -10.71
CA LYS A 187 -21.54 1.90 -10.16
C LYS A 187 -21.44 1.89 -8.65
N SER A 188 -20.39 2.47 -8.09
CA SER A 188 -20.13 2.49 -6.65
C SER A 188 -20.87 3.58 -5.91
N LYS A 189 -21.42 4.60 -6.61
CA LYS A 189 -22.09 5.77 -6.04
C LYS A 189 -21.21 6.50 -5.01
N LYS A 190 -19.91 6.59 -5.32
CA LYS A 190 -18.88 7.28 -4.53
C LYS A 190 -18.23 8.36 -5.39
N ASP A 191 -17.50 9.25 -4.74
CA ASP A 191 -16.71 10.25 -5.42
C ASP A 191 -15.22 9.88 -5.42
N PHE A 192 -14.46 10.50 -6.28
CA PHE A 192 -13.02 10.32 -6.34
C PHE A 192 -12.29 11.67 -6.31
N ILE A 193 -11.04 11.64 -5.86
CA ILE A 193 -10.07 12.72 -6.09
C ILE A 193 -8.78 12.05 -6.56
N ILE A 194 -8.46 12.21 -7.86
CA ILE A 194 -7.34 11.54 -8.53
C ILE A 194 -6.63 12.57 -9.41
N PRO A 195 -5.29 12.60 -9.46
CA PRO A 195 -4.57 13.48 -10.35
C PRO A 195 -4.71 13.06 -11.81
N LEU A 196 -4.70 14.03 -12.69
CA LEU A 196 -4.61 13.81 -14.14
C LEU A 196 -3.17 14.08 -14.63
N LYS A 197 -2.79 13.39 -15.70
CA LYS A 197 -1.55 13.68 -16.42
C LYS A 197 -1.71 15.04 -17.16
N ASP A 198 -0.64 15.77 -17.28
CA ASP A 198 -0.56 17.10 -17.90
C ASP A 198 -0.98 17.14 -19.38
N ASN A 199 -0.87 16.01 -20.06
CA ASN A 199 -1.25 15.85 -21.47
C ASN A 199 -2.69 15.36 -21.67
N ARG A 200 -3.53 15.28 -20.63
CA ARG A 200 -4.92 14.81 -20.73
C ARG A 200 -5.78 15.78 -21.52
N ASN A 201 -6.58 15.27 -22.46
CA ASN A 201 -7.57 16.06 -23.18
C ASN A 201 -8.79 16.32 -22.30
N ILE A 202 -9.24 17.57 -22.31
CA ILE A 202 -10.46 18.03 -21.63
C ILE A 202 -11.37 18.74 -22.64
N TYR A 203 -12.65 18.84 -22.30
CA TYR A 203 -13.68 19.49 -23.11
C TYR A 203 -14.55 20.36 -22.21
N PHE A 204 -15.03 21.50 -22.72
CA PHE A 204 -16.01 22.31 -22.02
C PHE A 204 -17.45 21.92 -22.36
N GLU A 205 -17.63 21.18 -23.46
CA GLU A 205 -18.94 20.72 -23.92
C GLU A 205 -19.21 19.31 -23.41
N ALA A 206 -20.48 19.04 -23.13
CA ALA A 206 -20.95 17.74 -22.65
C ALA A 206 -20.61 16.60 -23.62
N ALA A 207 -20.50 15.40 -23.09
CA ALA A 207 -20.17 14.18 -23.85
C ALA A 207 -21.14 13.90 -25.01
N SER A 208 -22.39 14.34 -24.92
CA SER A 208 -23.43 14.23 -25.96
C SER A 208 -23.27 15.18 -27.15
N THR A 209 -22.39 16.17 -27.06
CA THR A 209 -22.19 17.17 -28.12
C THR A 209 -21.41 16.56 -29.30
N LYS A 210 -21.97 16.65 -30.51
CA LYS A 210 -21.39 16.03 -31.72
C LYS A 210 -20.03 16.58 -32.16
N LYS A 211 -19.73 17.86 -31.83
CA LYS A 211 -18.44 18.49 -32.13
C LYS A 211 -17.90 19.13 -30.86
N ARG A 212 -16.99 18.45 -30.18
CA ARG A 212 -16.28 18.97 -29.01
C ARG A 212 -14.87 19.37 -29.40
N LYS A 213 -14.38 20.48 -28.89
CA LYS A 213 -12.99 20.90 -29.07
C LYS A 213 -12.15 20.38 -27.91
N ALA A 214 -11.22 19.49 -28.22
CA ALA A 214 -10.24 19.02 -27.24
C ALA A 214 -9.22 20.13 -26.92
N ILE A 215 -8.95 20.32 -25.62
CA ILE A 215 -7.91 21.22 -25.12
C ILE A 215 -7.06 20.37 -24.18
N LYS A 216 -5.72 20.49 -24.25
CA LYS A 216 -4.89 19.83 -23.27
C LYS A 216 -4.96 20.55 -21.93
N ILE A 217 -4.95 19.80 -20.84
CA ILE A 217 -5.09 20.36 -19.50
C ILE A 217 -3.97 21.37 -19.16
N ASN A 218 -2.75 21.17 -19.68
CA ASN A 218 -1.62 22.07 -19.50
C ASN A 218 -1.79 23.41 -20.27
N ASP A 219 -2.63 23.44 -21.30
CA ASP A 219 -2.94 24.65 -22.08
C ASP A 219 -4.10 25.43 -21.45
N LEU A 220 -4.71 24.94 -20.37
CA LEU A 220 -5.81 25.58 -19.70
C LEU A 220 -5.31 26.70 -18.78
N GLU A 221 -5.80 27.93 -19.00
CA GLU A 221 -5.59 29.03 -18.07
C GLU A 221 -6.40 28.81 -16.80
N PHE A 222 -5.73 28.64 -15.69
CA PHE A 222 -6.33 28.57 -14.35
C PHE A 222 -6.16 29.93 -13.68
N ASP A 223 -7.25 30.51 -13.29
CA ASP A 223 -7.27 31.58 -12.29
C ASP A 223 -6.96 30.92 -10.93
N THR A 224 -6.05 31.44 -10.13
CA THR A 224 -5.35 30.80 -9.03
C THR A 224 -6.23 30.13 -7.96
N GLU A 225 -7.52 30.41 -7.92
CA GLU A 225 -8.47 29.90 -6.91
C GLU A 225 -9.73 29.26 -7.51
N LYS A 226 -9.88 29.23 -8.83
CA LYS A 226 -11.12 28.72 -9.46
C LYS A 226 -10.93 27.32 -10.01
N MET A 227 -11.79 26.43 -9.60
CA MET A 227 -11.99 25.14 -10.24
C MET A 227 -12.69 25.34 -11.58
N LYS A 228 -12.42 24.42 -12.51
CA LYS A 228 -13.08 24.40 -13.83
C LYS A 228 -13.92 23.14 -13.94
N ASP A 229 -15.15 23.30 -14.38
CA ASP A 229 -16.00 22.21 -14.79
C ASP A 229 -15.64 21.83 -16.20
N VAL A 230 -15.24 20.58 -16.39
CA VAL A 230 -14.85 20.06 -17.68
C VAL A 230 -15.38 18.63 -17.85
N TRP A 231 -15.33 18.19 -19.08
CA TRP A 231 -15.62 16.82 -19.47
C TRP A 231 -14.32 16.13 -19.87
N LEU A 232 -14.19 14.87 -19.51
CA LEU A 232 -13.08 14.02 -19.96
C LEU A 232 -13.56 13.10 -21.09
N GLU A 233 -12.63 12.64 -21.92
CA GLU A 233 -12.94 11.64 -22.92
C GLU A 233 -13.30 10.32 -22.22
N GLY A 234 -14.36 9.63 -22.70
CA GLY A 234 -14.84 8.38 -22.11
C GLY A 234 -15.57 8.52 -20.77
N VAL A 235 -15.68 9.75 -20.20
CA VAL A 235 -16.41 10.00 -18.94
C VAL A 235 -17.74 10.67 -19.23
N SER A 236 -18.84 10.10 -18.73
CA SER A 236 -20.22 10.51 -19.07
C SER A 236 -20.78 11.62 -18.18
N PHE A 237 -20.01 12.09 -17.20
CA PHE A 237 -20.37 13.17 -16.26
C PHE A 237 -19.28 14.24 -16.21
N PRO A 238 -19.62 15.48 -15.82
CA PRO A 238 -18.63 16.55 -15.64
C PRO A 238 -17.79 16.31 -14.38
N VAL A 239 -16.55 16.82 -14.40
CA VAL A 239 -15.62 16.77 -13.27
C VAL A 239 -15.08 18.16 -12.98
N HIS A 240 -14.75 18.41 -11.72
CA HIS A 240 -13.99 19.58 -11.31
C HIS A 240 -12.49 19.31 -11.44
N ILE A 241 -11.75 20.29 -11.98
CA ILE A 241 -10.28 20.26 -12.03
C ILE A 241 -9.73 21.48 -11.30
N SER A 242 -8.74 21.24 -10.43
CA SER A 242 -7.93 22.29 -9.82
C SER A 242 -6.45 22.10 -10.18
N ARG A 243 -5.71 23.21 -10.28
CA ARG A 243 -4.27 23.21 -10.50
C ARG A 243 -3.56 23.62 -9.23
N GLN A 244 -2.57 22.81 -8.81
CA GLN A 244 -1.65 23.13 -7.74
C GLN A 244 -0.23 23.24 -8.27
N ILE A 245 0.49 24.27 -7.87
CA ILE A 245 1.87 24.52 -8.28
C ILE A 245 2.75 24.38 -7.04
N PHE A 246 3.75 23.52 -7.12
CA PHE A 246 4.74 23.31 -6.07
C PHE A 246 6.07 23.88 -6.52
N LYS A 247 6.70 24.68 -5.67
CA LYS A 247 8.06 25.19 -5.88
C LYS A 247 9.02 24.31 -5.08
N HIS A 248 9.97 23.71 -5.78
CA HIS A 248 11.02 22.88 -5.18
C HIS A 248 12.19 23.75 -4.66
N GLU A 249 13.04 23.15 -3.82
CA GLU A 249 14.21 23.84 -3.24
C GLU A 249 15.21 24.28 -4.31
N ASP A 250 15.31 23.57 -5.42
CA ASP A 250 16.14 23.92 -6.60
C ASP A 250 15.54 25.03 -7.47
N GLY A 251 14.38 25.58 -7.07
CA GLY A 251 13.64 26.61 -7.80
C GLY A 251 12.77 26.09 -8.95
N SER A 252 12.79 24.80 -9.25
CA SER A 252 11.92 24.19 -10.26
C SER A 252 10.45 24.20 -9.78
N LEU A 253 9.54 24.18 -10.76
CA LEU A 253 8.09 24.14 -10.51
C LEU A 253 7.55 22.79 -10.98
N SER A 254 6.73 22.14 -10.14
CA SER A 254 5.91 21.03 -10.56
C SER A 254 4.42 21.37 -10.45
N THR A 255 3.64 20.83 -11.37
CA THR A 255 2.20 21.11 -11.43
C THR A 255 1.44 19.80 -11.20
N LEU A 256 0.43 19.86 -10.34
CA LEU A 256 -0.50 18.78 -10.07
C LEU A 256 -1.90 19.21 -10.47
N TYR A 257 -2.53 18.48 -11.37
CA TYR A 257 -3.92 18.68 -11.76
C TYR A 257 -4.79 17.65 -11.01
N LEU A 258 -5.51 18.10 -9.98
CA LEU A 258 -6.47 17.24 -9.27
C LEU A 258 -7.82 17.27 -9.97
N CYS A 259 -8.45 16.10 -10.05
CA CYS A 259 -9.76 15.89 -10.65
C CYS A 259 -10.70 15.21 -9.65
N THR A 260 -11.94 15.71 -9.54
CA THR A 260 -12.98 15.12 -8.70
C THR A 260 -14.33 15.07 -9.42
N SER A 261 -15.13 14.04 -9.08
CA SER A 261 -16.54 13.94 -9.49
C SER A 261 -17.51 14.64 -8.54
N ASP A 262 -17.03 15.16 -7.39
CA ASP A 262 -17.83 15.94 -6.46
C ASP A 262 -17.74 17.43 -6.83
N LEU A 263 -18.75 17.93 -7.53
CA LEU A 263 -18.81 19.32 -7.99
C LEU A 263 -19.15 20.33 -6.89
N THR A 264 -19.32 19.88 -5.64
CA THR A 264 -19.61 20.76 -4.51
C THR A 264 -18.36 21.19 -3.73
N LEU A 265 -17.21 20.53 -3.97
CA LEU A 265 -15.97 20.83 -3.30
C LEU A 265 -15.34 22.13 -3.80
N SER A 266 -14.78 22.91 -2.88
CA SER A 266 -13.82 23.96 -3.21
C SER A 266 -12.43 23.36 -3.53
N ALA A 267 -11.56 24.15 -4.18
CA ALA A 267 -10.19 23.72 -4.48
C ALA A 267 -9.38 23.43 -3.21
N SER A 268 -9.61 24.17 -2.13
CA SER A 268 -8.94 23.96 -0.83
C SER A 268 -9.40 22.67 -0.14
N GLU A 269 -10.71 22.38 -0.14
CA GLU A 269 -11.24 21.13 0.41
C GLU A 269 -10.72 19.92 -0.37
N MET A 270 -10.77 19.98 -1.70
CA MET A 270 -10.23 18.95 -2.59
C MET A 270 -8.76 18.67 -2.30
N SER A 271 -7.94 19.71 -2.14
CA SER A 271 -6.52 19.59 -1.77
C SER A 271 -6.35 18.91 -0.41
N THR A 272 -7.10 19.38 0.59
CA THR A 272 -7.05 18.86 1.96
C THR A 272 -7.43 17.38 2.03
N ILE A 273 -8.46 16.98 1.28
CA ILE A 273 -8.87 15.57 1.21
C ILE A 273 -7.81 14.75 0.50
N TYR A 274 -7.27 15.24 -0.64
CA TYR A 274 -6.25 14.51 -1.40
C TYR A 274 -4.94 14.33 -0.63
N GLN A 275 -4.55 15.25 0.24
CA GLN A 275 -3.38 15.09 1.11
C GLN A 275 -3.47 13.84 1.99
N LYS A 276 -4.67 13.34 2.30
CA LYS A 276 -4.84 12.07 3.02
C LYS A 276 -4.27 10.88 2.23
N ARG A 277 -4.10 11.00 0.89
CA ARG A 277 -3.45 9.95 0.07
C ARG A 277 -2.06 9.58 0.59
N TRP A 278 -1.31 10.54 1.15
CA TRP A 278 0.00 10.29 1.72
C TRP A 278 0.03 9.23 2.82
N LYS A 279 -1.12 8.91 3.42
CA LYS A 279 -1.23 7.87 4.44
C LYS A 279 -0.91 6.47 3.92
N VAL A 280 -1.08 6.20 2.64
CA VAL A 280 -0.68 4.91 2.07
C VAL A 280 0.85 4.79 1.96
N GLU A 281 1.56 5.88 1.72
CA GLU A 281 3.02 5.88 1.70
C GLU A 281 3.60 5.68 3.12
N GLU A 282 2.99 6.32 4.13
CA GLU A 282 3.32 6.08 5.54
C GLU A 282 3.08 4.60 5.92
N TYR A 283 1.98 4.01 5.45
CA TYR A 283 1.66 2.60 5.63
C TYR A 283 2.73 1.70 5.00
N HIS A 284 3.06 1.90 3.73
CA HIS A 284 4.08 1.11 3.03
C HIS A 284 5.45 1.24 3.72
N LYS A 285 5.86 2.46 4.07
CA LYS A 285 7.10 2.71 4.80
C LYS A 285 7.13 1.99 6.14
N SER A 286 6.03 2.02 6.89
CA SER A 286 5.95 1.35 8.19
C SER A 286 5.94 -0.18 8.06
N ALA A 287 5.21 -0.76 7.10
CA ALA A 287 5.23 -2.20 6.85
C ALA A 287 6.65 -2.69 6.53
N LYS A 288 7.38 -1.97 5.67
CA LYS A 288 8.77 -2.29 5.32
C LYS A 288 9.74 -2.14 6.49
N SER A 289 9.64 -1.04 7.25
CA SER A 289 10.61 -0.71 8.30
C SER A 289 10.30 -1.38 9.65
N ASN A 290 9.03 -1.48 10.03
CA ASN A 290 8.62 -1.86 11.39
C ASN A 290 8.00 -3.26 11.49
N ALA A 291 7.49 -3.82 10.37
CA ALA A 291 6.80 -5.10 10.32
C ALA A 291 7.54 -6.17 9.50
N SER A 292 8.81 -5.97 9.22
CA SER A 292 9.69 -6.96 8.53
C SER A 292 9.20 -7.43 7.16
N TYR A 293 8.45 -6.59 6.41
CA TYR A 293 7.86 -6.92 5.11
C TYR A 293 8.88 -7.47 4.11
N ALA A 294 10.06 -6.83 4.00
CA ALA A 294 11.13 -7.19 3.09
C ALA A 294 12.01 -8.37 3.55
N LYS A 295 11.85 -8.85 4.79
CA LYS A 295 12.87 -9.65 5.50
C LYS A 295 12.65 -11.16 5.45
N SER A 296 11.82 -11.67 4.54
CA SER A 296 11.62 -13.12 4.38
C SER A 296 12.78 -13.77 3.61
N PRO A 297 13.42 -14.82 4.15
CA PRO A 297 14.37 -15.65 3.42
C PRO A 297 13.68 -16.80 2.64
N ALA A 298 12.35 -16.89 2.68
CA ALA A 298 11.60 -17.96 2.03
C ALA A 298 11.75 -17.87 0.50
N ARG A 299 11.89 -19.04 -0.16
CA ARG A 299 11.99 -19.14 -1.63
C ARG A 299 10.66 -19.53 -2.28
N ARG A 300 9.82 -20.31 -1.59
CA ARG A 300 8.52 -20.75 -2.11
C ARG A 300 7.54 -19.59 -2.16
N VAL A 301 6.85 -19.40 -3.29
CA VAL A 301 5.85 -18.34 -3.51
C VAL A 301 4.81 -18.31 -2.39
N GLY A 302 4.17 -19.44 -2.08
CA GLY A 302 3.15 -19.50 -1.01
C GLY A 302 3.69 -19.07 0.35
N SER A 303 4.93 -19.48 0.71
CA SER A 303 5.54 -19.08 1.98
C SER A 303 5.88 -17.59 2.03
N GLN A 304 6.26 -17.02 0.88
CA GLN A 304 6.48 -15.57 0.78
C GLN A 304 5.17 -14.79 0.92
N LEU A 305 4.10 -15.23 0.23
CA LEU A 305 2.78 -14.60 0.33
C LEU A 305 2.26 -14.61 1.77
N ASN A 306 2.36 -15.75 2.47
CA ASN A 306 1.93 -15.86 3.87
C ASN A 306 2.80 -15.00 4.81
N HIS A 307 4.11 -14.90 4.57
CA HIS A 307 4.98 -13.97 5.30
C HIS A 307 4.55 -12.51 5.08
N LEU A 308 4.35 -12.11 3.83
CA LEU A 308 3.94 -10.75 3.48
C LEU A 308 2.58 -10.40 4.10
N PHE A 309 1.63 -11.35 4.06
CA PHE A 309 0.34 -11.19 4.71
C PHE A 309 0.50 -10.98 6.23
N CYS A 310 1.28 -11.82 6.91
CA CYS A 310 1.55 -11.67 8.34
C CYS A 310 2.27 -10.34 8.68
N SER A 311 3.10 -9.83 7.77
CA SER A 311 3.72 -8.50 7.91
C SER A 311 2.66 -7.38 7.87
N ILE A 312 1.65 -7.50 7.02
CA ILE A 312 0.53 -6.56 7.03
C ILE A 312 -0.27 -6.67 8.34
N ILE A 313 -0.46 -7.87 8.87
CA ILE A 313 -1.10 -8.04 10.20
C ILE A 313 -0.24 -7.44 11.32
N ALA A 314 1.08 -7.57 11.24
CA ALA A 314 2.00 -6.91 12.16
C ALA A 314 1.86 -5.37 12.10
N TYR A 315 1.70 -4.78 10.90
CA TYR A 315 1.37 -3.36 10.76
C TYR A 315 0.03 -3.02 11.46
N VAL A 316 -1.02 -3.83 11.26
CA VAL A 316 -2.32 -3.60 11.92
C VAL A 316 -2.17 -3.60 13.44
N LYS A 317 -1.38 -4.52 14.02
CA LYS A 317 -1.06 -4.55 15.45
C LYS A 317 -0.37 -3.26 15.91
N LEU A 318 0.64 -2.79 15.17
CA LEU A 318 1.33 -1.54 15.47
C LEU A 318 0.37 -0.34 15.42
N GLU A 319 -0.58 -0.33 14.49
CA GLU A 319 -1.58 0.72 14.39
C GLU A 319 -2.57 0.70 15.59
N VAL A 320 -2.98 -0.48 16.03
CA VAL A 320 -3.78 -0.65 17.25
C VAL A 320 -3.00 -0.15 18.49
N HIS A 321 -1.72 -0.51 18.60
CA HIS A 321 -0.86 0.00 19.68
C HIS A 321 -0.68 1.52 19.61
N ARG A 322 -0.59 2.09 18.39
CA ARG A 322 -0.51 3.54 18.19
C ARG A 322 -1.75 4.25 18.74
N ILE A 323 -2.93 3.69 18.51
CA ILE A 323 -4.19 4.24 19.05
C ILE A 323 -4.15 4.25 20.58
N ALA A 324 -3.71 3.16 21.20
CA ALA A 324 -3.67 3.00 22.64
C ALA A 324 -2.57 3.85 23.31
N THR A 325 -1.36 3.88 22.73
CA THR A 325 -0.18 4.48 23.36
C THR A 325 0.12 5.91 22.90
N LYS A 326 -0.52 6.37 21.81
CA LYS A 326 -0.25 7.64 21.12
C LYS A 326 1.18 7.75 20.55
N LYS A 327 1.93 6.65 20.49
CA LYS A 327 3.28 6.58 19.94
C LYS A 327 3.23 6.09 18.50
N ASN A 328 3.93 6.76 17.59
CA ASN A 328 4.04 6.28 16.22
C ASN A 328 4.84 4.96 16.14
N HIS A 329 4.72 4.23 15.03
CA HIS A 329 5.30 2.90 14.87
C HIS A 329 6.84 2.90 15.01
N PHE A 330 7.52 3.96 14.56
CA PHE A 330 8.97 4.08 14.68
C PHE A 330 9.40 4.26 16.14
N ALA A 331 8.65 5.06 16.93
CA ALA A 331 8.91 5.22 18.35
C ALA A 331 8.63 3.91 19.13
N GLN A 332 7.59 3.16 18.77
CA GLN A 332 7.33 1.84 19.34
C GLN A 332 8.50 0.88 19.05
N LYS A 333 8.95 0.82 17.78
CA LYS A 333 10.06 -0.02 17.36
C LYS A 333 11.36 0.38 18.08
N ALA A 334 11.65 1.69 18.18
CA ALA A 334 12.83 2.20 18.88
C ALA A 334 12.86 1.78 20.35
N GLN A 335 11.71 1.76 21.05
CA GLN A 335 11.63 1.27 22.43
C GLN A 335 11.96 -0.21 22.55
N LEU A 336 11.47 -1.04 21.60
CA LEU A 336 11.81 -2.46 21.56
C LEU A 336 13.32 -2.67 21.32
N TYR A 337 13.92 -1.91 20.41
CA TYR A 337 15.37 -1.92 20.18
C TYR A 337 16.16 -1.53 21.42
N GLN A 338 15.74 -0.47 22.10
CA GLN A 338 16.41 -0.01 23.32
C GLN A 338 16.35 -1.09 24.41
N ALA A 339 15.18 -1.70 24.65
CA ALA A 339 15.03 -2.78 25.62
C ALA A 339 15.92 -3.99 25.29
N ALA A 340 15.96 -4.41 24.02
CA ALA A 340 16.81 -5.50 23.56
C ALA A 340 18.30 -5.16 23.71
N SER A 341 18.71 -3.92 23.42
CA SER A 341 20.10 -3.45 23.57
C SER A 341 20.55 -3.42 25.03
N ILE A 342 19.67 -3.01 25.95
CA ILE A 342 19.94 -3.04 27.39
C ILE A 342 20.17 -4.50 27.84
N ALA A 343 19.26 -5.42 27.48
CA ALA A 343 19.39 -6.84 27.82
C ALA A 343 20.68 -7.46 27.25
N ALA A 344 21.01 -7.13 25.99
CA ALA A 344 22.25 -7.58 25.35
C ALA A 344 23.49 -7.03 26.03
N TYR A 345 23.47 -5.76 26.45
CA TYR A 345 24.57 -5.13 27.17
C TYR A 345 24.83 -5.75 28.57
N GLU A 346 23.77 -6.04 29.33
CA GLU A 346 23.88 -6.77 30.60
C GLU A 346 24.49 -8.16 30.40
N LYS A 347 24.03 -8.89 29.36
CA LYS A 347 24.59 -10.18 29.02
C LYS A 347 26.07 -10.11 28.63
N LEU A 348 26.46 -9.07 27.88
CA LEU A 348 27.88 -8.84 27.54
C LEU A 348 28.73 -8.59 28.79
N LYS A 349 28.23 -7.85 29.78
CA LYS A 349 28.95 -7.66 31.09
C LYS A 349 29.21 -8.99 31.80
N GLU A 350 28.20 -9.88 31.86
CA GLU A 350 28.34 -11.22 32.44
C GLU A 350 29.45 -12.01 31.72
N VAL A 351 29.42 -12.02 30.37
CA VAL A 351 30.45 -12.73 29.57
C VAL A 351 31.84 -12.12 29.82
N ASN A 352 31.97 -10.81 29.84
CA ASN A 352 33.27 -10.13 30.11
C ASN A 352 33.80 -10.40 31.51
N ALA A 353 32.91 -10.61 32.50
CA ALA A 353 33.34 -10.94 33.87
C ALA A 353 33.89 -12.39 33.97
N THR A 354 33.48 -13.29 33.07
CA THR A 354 33.92 -14.68 33.06
C THR A 354 35.07 -14.96 32.09
N CYS A 355 35.34 -14.05 31.15
CA CYS A 355 36.47 -14.19 30.22
C CYS A 355 37.79 -13.71 30.88
N PRO A 356 38.91 -14.44 30.68
CA PRO A 356 40.23 -13.93 31.09
C PRO A 356 40.48 -12.59 30.39
N LYS A 357 40.92 -11.59 31.17
CA LYS A 357 41.25 -10.26 30.62
C LYS A 357 42.32 -10.45 29.54
N LEU A 358 41.99 -10.26 28.29
CA LEU A 358 42.96 -10.03 27.24
C LEU A 358 43.76 -8.81 27.66
N ALA A 359 45.06 -8.97 27.97
CA ALA A 359 45.97 -7.85 28.14
C ALA A 359 46.02 -7.10 26.80
N ILE A 360 45.27 -6.03 26.67
CA ILE A 360 45.44 -5.10 25.54
C ILE A 360 46.78 -4.43 25.82
N ILE A 361 47.82 -4.87 25.12
CA ILE A 361 49.10 -4.16 25.04
C ILE A 361 48.79 -2.92 24.17
N LEU A 362 48.63 -1.78 24.85
CA LEU A 362 48.56 -0.46 24.21
C LEU A 362 49.94 -0.05 23.73
#